data_9e8d8c13bb943200933aeb3347c45554
#
_entry.id   9e8d8c13bb943200933aeb3347c45554
#
_cell.length_a   1.000
_cell.length_b   1.000
_cell.length_c   1.000
_cell.angle_alpha   90.00
_cell.angle_beta   90.00
_cell.angle_gamma   90.00
#
_symmetry.space_group_name_H-M   'P 1'
#
loop_
_entity.id
_entity.type
_entity.pdbx_description
1 polymer ?
#
loop_
_entity_poly.entity_id
_entity_poly.type
_entity_poly.pdbx_seq_one_letter_code
_entity_poly.pdbx_strand_id
1 'polypeptide(L)'
;MPDKNIGMHRLIITSVLFMLCIHSQSKILTFSDKTDDNKNRHELSLSAYCTGNLNNHPDSIHNLNFRYPDEKKDIKPFIAPALLISGGTAFHLMTATKENINDYFQDNFRYTGKFDDYAQYAPLAAVYALKAIGIHGENNFGNTSAIAVKSFLLNGIITDRLKYLTNVERPGGELRSFPSGHTSKAFCLAHLMHREYGSTSVWYSIGAYSCAAWVGVLRLVKGAHWLSDVVAGAGIGIMSTELVLLTHQYKWDKEHLKRFDIFPFQFGRQKGISLIYQF
;
A
#
# COMPACT_ATOMS: atom_id res chain seq x y z
N MET A 1 1.61 -34.77 18.52
CA MET A 1 1.17 -34.08 17.29
C MET A 1 0.62 -32.73 17.72
N PRO A 2 1.24 -31.61 17.42
CA PRO A 2 0.68 -30.30 17.78
C PRO A 2 -0.52 -29.98 16.91
N ASP A 3 -1.55 -29.48 17.55
CA ASP A 3 -2.88 -29.23 17.04
C ASP A 3 -2.87 -28.26 15.82
N LYS A 4 -3.15 -28.77 14.63
CA LYS A 4 -3.18 -28.00 13.37
C LYS A 4 -4.25 -26.90 13.35
N ASN A 5 -5.19 -26.92 14.30
CA ASN A 5 -6.29 -25.95 14.38
C ASN A 5 -5.92 -24.60 15.00
N ILE A 6 -4.85 -24.52 15.79
CA ILE A 6 -4.47 -23.27 16.48
C ILE A 6 -3.95 -22.20 15.50
N GLY A 7 -3.26 -22.64 14.42
CA GLY A 7 -2.77 -21.73 13.37
C GLY A 7 -3.90 -21.09 12.55
N MET A 8 -4.97 -21.83 12.35
CA MET A 8 -6.10 -21.46 11.49
C MET A 8 -6.98 -20.38 12.14
N HIS A 9 -7.27 -20.50 13.45
CA HIS A 9 -7.98 -19.45 14.19
C HIS A 9 -7.21 -18.14 14.28
N ARG A 10 -5.86 -18.21 14.35
CA ARG A 10 -5.01 -17.03 14.32
C ARG A 10 -5.04 -16.33 12.97
N LEU A 11 -5.13 -17.07 11.85
CA LEU A 11 -5.19 -16.51 10.50
C LEU A 11 -6.49 -15.71 10.26
N ILE A 12 -7.61 -16.26 10.71
CA ILE A 12 -8.93 -15.60 10.59
C ILE A 12 -8.98 -14.35 11.48
N ILE A 13 -8.48 -14.43 12.71
CA ILE A 13 -8.47 -13.32 13.66
C ILE A 13 -7.54 -12.20 13.17
N THR A 14 -6.38 -12.51 12.58
CA THR A 14 -5.46 -11.47 12.06
C THR A 14 -6.00 -10.80 10.79
N SER A 15 -6.69 -11.54 9.90
CA SER A 15 -7.33 -10.96 8.72
C SER A 15 -8.51 -10.05 9.09
N VAL A 16 -9.29 -10.44 10.08
CA VAL A 16 -10.42 -9.64 10.62
C VAL A 16 -9.89 -8.44 11.42
N LEU A 17 -8.83 -8.60 12.22
CA LEU A 17 -8.20 -7.50 12.95
C LEU A 17 -7.54 -6.48 12.02
N PHE A 18 -6.96 -6.92 10.90
CA PHE A 18 -6.40 -6.02 9.89
C PHE A 18 -7.50 -5.20 9.19
N MET A 19 -8.65 -5.81 8.88
CA MET A 19 -9.83 -5.09 8.38
C MET A 19 -10.44 -4.14 9.43
N LEU A 20 -10.51 -4.54 10.69
CA LEU A 20 -11.01 -3.71 11.79
C LEU A 20 -10.07 -2.54 12.12
N CYS A 21 -8.75 -2.71 11.96
CA CYS A 21 -7.78 -1.63 12.16
C CYS A 21 -7.92 -0.53 11.12
N ILE A 22 -8.28 -0.87 9.87
CA ILE A 22 -8.60 0.13 8.83
C ILE A 22 -9.91 0.89 9.19
N HIS A 23 -10.86 0.23 9.86
CA HIS A 23 -12.13 0.85 10.26
C HIS A 23 -12.02 1.67 11.57
N SER A 24 -11.06 1.33 12.43
CA SER A 24 -10.86 1.98 13.75
C SER A 24 -10.16 3.35 13.67
N GLN A 25 -9.43 3.64 12.60
CA GLN A 25 -8.76 4.94 12.43
C GLN A 25 -9.74 6.10 12.15
N SER A 26 -11.02 5.81 11.92
CA SER A 26 -12.03 6.83 11.62
C SER A 26 -12.81 7.34 12.85
N LYS A 27 -12.51 6.91 14.08
CA LYS A 27 -13.33 7.20 15.26
C LYS A 27 -12.63 7.82 16.48
N ILE A 28 -11.44 8.35 16.35
CA ILE A 28 -10.83 9.09 17.46
C ILE A 28 -10.56 10.52 17.00
N LEU A 29 -11.62 11.27 16.82
CA LEU A 29 -11.68 12.72 16.90
C LEU A 29 -13.17 13.13 16.87
N THR A 30 -13.82 13.10 18.04
CA THR A 30 -15.13 13.73 18.19
C THR A 30 -14.90 15.23 18.28
N PHE A 31 -15.12 15.92 17.18
CA PHE A 31 -15.26 17.37 17.19
C PHE A 31 -16.73 17.77 17.04
N SER A 32 -17.13 18.80 17.78
CA SER A 32 -18.48 19.38 17.76
C SER A 32 -18.76 19.94 16.38
N ASP A 33 -19.73 19.35 15.70
CA ASP A 33 -20.24 19.79 14.41
C ASP A 33 -21.32 20.84 14.63
N LYS A 34 -21.16 22.03 14.04
CA LYS A 34 -22.25 22.98 13.84
C LYS A 34 -22.54 22.99 12.35
N THR A 35 -23.59 22.30 11.97
CA THR A 35 -24.13 22.32 10.62
C THR A 35 -24.90 23.63 10.40
N ASP A 36 -24.48 24.42 9.43
CA ASP A 36 -25.27 25.50 8.84
C ASP A 36 -25.94 24.94 7.57
N ASP A 37 -27.28 24.92 7.59
CA ASP A 37 -28.17 24.19 6.68
C ASP A 37 -28.24 24.75 5.25
N ASN A 38 -27.38 25.70 4.84
CA ASN A 38 -27.56 26.38 3.56
C ASN A 38 -26.37 26.36 2.58
N LYS A 39 -25.29 25.67 2.88
CA LYS A 39 -24.23 25.33 1.91
C LYS A 39 -23.39 24.18 2.48
N ASN A 40 -23.21 23.09 1.76
CA ASN A 40 -22.29 21.98 2.06
C ASN A 40 -20.86 22.47 2.36
N ARG A 41 -20.64 23.10 3.51
CA ARG A 41 -19.35 23.56 4.00
C ARG A 41 -19.18 23.12 5.45
N HIS A 42 -18.25 22.24 5.69
CA HIS A 42 -17.75 21.95 7.04
C HIS A 42 -16.63 22.93 7.36
N GLU A 43 -16.85 23.81 8.34
CA GLU A 43 -15.80 24.68 8.89
C GLU A 43 -15.37 24.13 10.26
N LEU A 44 -14.11 23.74 10.37
CA LEU A 44 -13.49 23.38 11.64
C LEU A 44 -12.66 24.55 12.15
N SER A 45 -13.07 25.15 13.25
CA SER A 45 -12.28 26.18 13.93
C SER A 45 -11.42 25.53 15.03
N LEU A 46 -10.11 25.67 14.94
CA LEU A 46 -9.17 25.31 15.98
C LEU A 46 -8.78 26.59 16.73
N SER A 47 -9.26 26.77 17.95
CA SER A 47 -8.76 27.84 18.83
C SER A 47 -7.58 27.31 19.64
N ALA A 48 -6.36 27.74 19.30
CA ALA A 48 -5.20 27.46 20.11
C ALA A 48 -5.10 28.55 21.21
N TYR A 49 -5.30 28.16 22.45
CA TYR A 49 -5.01 29.02 23.59
C TYR A 49 -3.53 28.98 23.91
N CYS A 50 -2.81 30.04 23.59
CA CYS A 50 -1.48 30.27 24.15
C CYS A 50 -1.67 30.98 25.49
N THR A 51 -1.49 30.27 26.61
CA THR A 51 -1.41 30.89 27.93
C THR A 51 -0.02 31.50 28.11
N GLY A 52 0.11 32.70 27.57
CA GLY A 52 1.21 33.61 27.87
C GLY A 52 0.63 34.95 28.19
N ASN A 53 0.94 35.45 29.41
CA ASN A 53 0.48 36.71 29.97
C ASN A 53 0.85 37.87 29.02
N LEU A 54 -0.07 38.33 28.17
CA LEU A 54 0.04 39.48 27.30
C LEU A 54 -1.11 40.44 27.61
N ASN A 55 -0.87 41.27 28.60
CA ASN A 55 -1.62 42.51 28.70
C ASN A 55 -1.19 43.41 27.53
N ASN A 56 -2.18 43.89 26.77
CA ASN A 56 -2.12 44.89 25.70
C ASN A 56 -1.84 44.38 24.27
N HIS A 57 -2.86 43.83 23.62
CA HIS A 57 -3.34 44.22 22.28
C HIS A 57 -4.57 43.37 21.91
N PRO A 58 -5.74 43.95 21.71
CA PRO A 58 -6.97 43.18 21.45
C PRO A 58 -7.38 43.15 19.98
N ASP A 59 -6.51 43.07 19.00
CA ASP A 59 -6.98 43.04 17.60
C ASP A 59 -6.08 42.28 16.66
N SER A 60 -6.02 40.96 16.82
CA SER A 60 -5.74 40.07 15.66
C SER A 60 -5.87 38.58 16.01
N ILE A 61 -7.10 38.14 16.24
CA ILE A 61 -7.42 36.73 16.10
C ILE A 61 -7.53 36.47 14.59
N HIS A 62 -6.47 36.08 13.98
CA HIS A 62 -6.54 35.51 12.65
C HIS A 62 -7.20 34.12 12.75
N ASN A 63 -8.49 34.08 12.38
CA ASN A 63 -9.16 32.81 12.13
C ASN A 63 -8.46 32.12 10.98
N LEU A 64 -7.59 31.17 11.29
CA LEU A 64 -6.99 30.28 10.31
C LEU A 64 -8.07 29.29 9.87
N ASN A 65 -8.80 29.62 8.83
CA ASN A 65 -9.74 28.72 8.19
C ASN A 65 -8.94 27.67 7.40
N PHE A 66 -8.74 26.52 8.02
CA PHE A 66 -8.19 25.37 7.31
C PHE A 66 -9.27 24.80 6.40
N ARG A 67 -9.17 25.08 5.12
CA ARG A 67 -10.01 24.48 4.09
C ARG A 67 -9.45 23.10 3.75
N TYR A 68 -9.96 22.05 4.38
CA TYR A 68 -9.75 20.69 3.88
C TYR A 68 -10.62 20.51 2.64
N PRO A 69 -10.05 20.12 1.49
CA PRO A 69 -10.86 19.61 0.40
C PRO A 69 -11.60 18.38 0.91
N ASP A 70 -12.91 18.37 0.79
CA ASP A 70 -13.76 17.20 1.09
C ASP A 70 -13.58 16.17 -0.07
N GLU A 71 -12.37 15.67 -0.20
CA GLU A 71 -12.04 14.63 -1.15
C GLU A 71 -12.51 13.31 -0.53
N LYS A 72 -13.74 12.90 -0.83
CA LYS A 72 -14.23 11.55 -0.50
C LYS A 72 -13.21 10.57 -1.05
N LYS A 73 -12.37 10.02 -0.16
CA LYS A 73 -11.37 9.02 -0.54
C LYS A 73 -12.08 7.84 -1.16
N ASP A 74 -11.87 7.64 -2.45
CA ASP A 74 -12.49 6.54 -3.19
C ASP A 74 -11.92 5.21 -2.66
N ILE A 75 -12.79 4.36 -2.12
CA ILE A 75 -12.43 3.03 -1.59
C ILE A 75 -12.38 1.96 -2.67
N LYS A 76 -12.85 2.27 -3.90
CA LYS A 76 -12.90 1.29 -5.00
C LYS A 76 -11.56 0.60 -5.29
N PRO A 77 -10.39 1.30 -5.27
CA PRO A 77 -9.10 0.65 -5.52
C PRO A 77 -8.75 -0.47 -4.51
N PHE A 78 -9.35 -0.43 -3.30
CA PHE A 78 -9.09 -1.41 -2.25
C PHE A 78 -9.98 -2.66 -2.33
N ILE A 79 -11.05 -2.64 -3.12
CA ILE A 79 -12.01 -3.76 -3.21
C ILE A 79 -11.33 -4.99 -3.82
N ALA A 80 -10.71 -4.85 -4.98
CA ALA A 80 -10.08 -5.97 -5.69
C ALA A 80 -8.96 -6.64 -4.85
N PRO A 81 -7.98 -5.92 -4.29
CA PRO A 81 -6.96 -6.54 -3.45
C PRO A 81 -7.53 -7.17 -2.17
N ALA A 82 -8.55 -6.59 -1.55
CA ALA A 82 -9.21 -7.18 -0.40
C ALA A 82 -9.90 -8.52 -0.75
N LEU A 83 -10.57 -8.59 -1.91
CA LEU A 83 -11.17 -9.83 -2.41
C LEU A 83 -10.11 -10.91 -2.72
N LEU A 84 -8.95 -10.53 -3.29
CA LEU A 84 -7.86 -11.47 -3.54
C LEU A 84 -7.26 -12.00 -2.22
N ILE A 85 -7.05 -11.15 -1.22
CA ILE A 85 -6.53 -11.57 0.08
C ILE A 85 -7.52 -12.49 0.77
N SER A 86 -8.78 -12.10 0.86
CA SER A 86 -9.82 -12.89 1.53
C SER A 86 -10.10 -14.20 0.77
N GLY A 87 -10.17 -14.15 -0.55
CA GLY A 87 -10.36 -15.32 -1.41
C GLY A 87 -9.19 -16.31 -1.32
N GLY A 88 -7.94 -15.81 -1.39
CA GLY A 88 -6.75 -16.64 -1.21
C GLY A 88 -6.69 -17.27 0.18
N THR A 89 -7.05 -16.52 1.23
CA THR A 89 -7.10 -17.03 2.60
C THR A 89 -8.20 -18.09 2.75
N ALA A 90 -9.41 -17.85 2.22
CA ALA A 90 -10.49 -18.81 2.25
C ALA A 90 -10.14 -20.08 1.46
N PHE A 91 -9.54 -19.94 0.28
CA PHE A 91 -9.10 -21.06 -0.54
C PHE A 91 -8.02 -21.89 0.16
N HIS A 92 -7.19 -21.29 0.99
CA HIS A 92 -6.19 -22.01 1.78
C HIS A 92 -6.82 -23.04 2.72
N LEU A 93 -8.07 -22.84 3.14
CA LEU A 93 -8.82 -23.76 3.99
C LEU A 93 -9.33 -25.00 3.23
N MET A 94 -9.36 -24.96 1.90
CA MET A 94 -9.82 -26.05 1.04
C MET A 94 -8.68 -27.01 0.72
N THR A 95 -8.25 -27.80 1.72
CA THR A 95 -7.02 -28.61 1.66
C THR A 95 -6.99 -29.55 0.45
N ALA A 96 -8.03 -30.35 0.24
CA ALA A 96 -8.07 -31.31 -0.87
C ALA A 96 -7.98 -30.62 -2.25
N THR A 97 -8.64 -29.47 -2.42
CA THR A 97 -8.62 -28.75 -3.69
C THR A 97 -7.23 -28.13 -3.98
N LYS A 98 -6.58 -27.56 -2.98
CA LYS A 98 -5.23 -26.98 -3.16
C LYS A 98 -4.18 -28.05 -3.47
N GLU A 99 -4.28 -29.24 -2.85
CA GLU A 99 -3.41 -30.38 -3.11
C GLU A 99 -3.60 -30.90 -4.53
N ASN A 100 -4.83 -31.16 -4.96
CA ASN A 100 -5.13 -31.61 -6.32
C ASN A 100 -4.60 -30.65 -7.39
N ILE A 101 -4.72 -29.33 -7.16
CA ILE A 101 -4.18 -28.33 -8.09
C ILE A 101 -2.65 -28.38 -8.11
N ASN A 102 -2.01 -28.47 -6.94
CA ASN A 102 -0.56 -28.59 -6.86
C ASN A 102 -0.07 -29.83 -7.63
N ASP A 103 -0.69 -30.99 -7.39
CA ASP A 103 -0.31 -32.25 -8.02
C ASP A 103 -0.45 -32.15 -9.54
N TYR A 104 -1.55 -31.53 -10.03
CA TYR A 104 -1.70 -31.24 -11.47
C TYR A 104 -0.52 -30.43 -12.03
N PHE A 105 -0.07 -29.39 -11.33
CA PHE A 105 1.07 -28.58 -11.81
C PHE A 105 2.38 -29.36 -11.73
N GLN A 106 2.62 -30.16 -10.69
CA GLN A 106 3.85 -30.93 -10.54
C GLN A 106 3.95 -32.08 -11.56
N ASP A 107 2.82 -32.70 -11.91
CA ASP A 107 2.77 -33.82 -12.85
C ASP A 107 2.90 -33.38 -14.29
N ASN A 108 2.37 -32.23 -14.66
CA ASN A 108 2.28 -31.78 -16.05
C ASN A 108 3.36 -30.75 -16.44
N PHE A 109 3.98 -30.07 -15.48
CA PHE A 109 4.95 -29.02 -15.78
C PHE A 109 6.22 -29.18 -14.93
N ARG A 110 7.37 -28.93 -15.53
CA ARG A 110 8.66 -28.93 -14.83
C ARG A 110 9.41 -27.64 -15.11
N TYR A 111 9.78 -26.92 -14.05
CA TYR A 111 10.57 -25.72 -14.15
C TYR A 111 11.54 -25.62 -12.96
N THR A 112 12.85 -25.60 -13.24
CA THR A 112 13.91 -25.51 -12.23
C THR A 112 14.76 -24.24 -12.37
N GLY A 113 14.40 -23.38 -13.32
CA GLY A 113 15.11 -22.13 -13.59
C GLY A 113 14.97 -21.09 -12.47
N LYS A 114 15.71 -19.98 -12.61
CA LYS A 114 15.68 -18.84 -11.70
C LYS A 114 15.05 -17.59 -12.33
N PHE A 115 14.32 -17.75 -13.44
CA PHE A 115 13.73 -16.63 -14.17
C PHE A 115 12.72 -15.85 -13.33
N ASP A 116 11.94 -16.55 -12.49
CA ASP A 116 10.99 -15.95 -11.57
C ASP A 116 11.63 -15.00 -10.54
N ASP A 117 12.88 -15.25 -10.15
CA ASP A 117 13.64 -14.38 -9.24
C ASP A 117 13.93 -13.01 -9.85
N TYR A 118 14.06 -12.94 -11.18
CA TYR A 118 14.31 -11.70 -11.92
C TYR A 118 13.02 -11.10 -12.50
N ALA A 119 12.13 -11.94 -13.04
CA ALA A 119 10.89 -11.51 -13.69
C ALA A 119 9.96 -10.72 -12.74
N GLN A 120 10.03 -10.95 -11.42
CA GLN A 120 9.27 -10.17 -10.44
C GLN A 120 9.58 -8.67 -10.49
N TYR A 121 10.75 -8.26 -11.01
CA TYR A 121 11.18 -6.87 -11.12
C TYR A 121 10.92 -6.27 -12.51
N ALA A 122 10.51 -7.07 -13.50
CA ALA A 122 10.32 -6.61 -14.87
C ALA A 122 9.32 -5.45 -15.01
N PRO A 123 8.18 -5.38 -14.28
CA PRO A 123 7.30 -4.22 -14.35
C PRO A 123 7.98 -2.92 -13.89
N LEU A 124 8.82 -2.97 -12.85
CA LEU A 124 9.57 -1.81 -12.40
C LEU A 124 10.60 -1.36 -13.43
N ALA A 125 11.34 -2.31 -14.02
CA ALA A 125 12.29 -2.02 -15.07
C ALA A 125 11.60 -1.35 -16.27
N ALA A 126 10.41 -1.82 -16.65
CA ALA A 126 9.60 -1.23 -17.70
C ALA A 126 9.16 0.21 -17.36
N VAL A 127 8.75 0.50 -16.12
CA VAL A 127 8.43 1.87 -15.66
C VAL A 127 9.60 2.82 -15.91
N TYR A 128 10.81 2.43 -15.51
CA TYR A 128 11.98 3.29 -15.69
C TYR A 128 12.45 3.35 -17.14
N ALA A 129 12.33 2.28 -17.91
CA ALA A 129 12.63 2.30 -19.34
C ALA A 129 11.71 3.27 -20.09
N LEU A 130 10.41 3.26 -19.81
CA LEU A 130 9.45 4.19 -20.41
C LEU A 130 9.78 5.65 -20.05
N LYS A 131 10.15 5.93 -18.80
CA LYS A 131 10.60 7.27 -18.39
C LYS A 131 11.88 7.69 -19.09
N ALA A 132 12.84 6.77 -19.28
CA ALA A 132 14.11 7.05 -19.93
C ALA A 132 13.96 7.39 -21.43
N ILE A 133 12.99 6.80 -22.12
CA ILE A 133 12.68 7.11 -23.53
C ILE A 133 11.71 8.29 -23.69
N GLY A 134 11.37 8.99 -22.58
CA GLY A 134 10.57 10.21 -22.61
C GLY A 134 9.05 10.00 -22.55
N ILE A 135 8.57 8.79 -22.31
CA ILE A 135 7.13 8.56 -22.09
C ILE A 135 6.80 8.97 -20.64
N HIS A 136 6.02 10.03 -20.50
CA HIS A 136 5.64 10.58 -19.21
C HIS A 136 4.53 9.74 -18.57
N GLY A 137 4.71 9.35 -17.30
CA GLY A 137 3.68 8.75 -16.45
C GLY A 137 2.98 9.82 -15.61
N GLU A 138 2.10 9.37 -14.71
CA GLU A 138 1.35 10.24 -13.80
C GLU A 138 2.26 11.03 -12.84
N ASN A 139 3.40 10.46 -12.44
CA ASN A 139 4.33 11.06 -11.50
C ASN A 139 5.69 11.36 -12.16
N ASN A 140 6.41 12.36 -11.63
CA ASN A 140 7.79 12.60 -12.00
C ASN A 140 8.71 11.47 -11.48
N PHE A 141 9.97 11.44 -11.94
CA PHE A 141 10.93 10.40 -11.58
C PHE A 141 11.10 10.24 -10.06
N GLY A 142 11.19 11.34 -9.32
CA GLY A 142 11.39 11.33 -7.86
C GLY A 142 10.19 10.74 -7.12
N ASN A 143 8.98 11.15 -7.47
CA ASN A 143 7.75 10.63 -6.86
C ASN A 143 7.53 9.15 -7.18
N THR A 144 7.71 8.74 -8.44
CA THR A 144 7.63 7.32 -8.83
C THR A 144 8.62 6.48 -8.04
N SER A 145 9.87 6.96 -7.89
CA SER A 145 10.89 6.24 -7.12
C SER A 145 10.53 6.15 -5.63
N ALA A 146 10.03 7.23 -5.05
CA ALA A 146 9.59 7.24 -3.66
C ALA A 146 8.41 6.29 -3.42
N ILE A 147 7.42 6.28 -4.33
CA ILE A 147 6.28 5.36 -4.27
C ILE A 147 6.78 3.92 -4.42
N ALA A 148 7.64 3.64 -5.41
CA ALA A 148 8.20 2.30 -5.64
C ALA A 148 8.90 1.76 -4.39
N VAL A 149 9.81 2.53 -3.80
CA VAL A 149 10.56 2.12 -2.61
C VAL A 149 9.63 1.90 -1.42
N LYS A 150 8.73 2.84 -1.13
CA LYS A 150 7.78 2.71 -0.02
C LYS A 150 6.87 1.50 -0.19
N SER A 151 6.31 1.28 -1.39
CA SER A 151 5.43 0.14 -1.68
C SER A 151 6.18 -1.19 -1.55
N PHE A 152 7.39 -1.26 -2.06
CA PHE A 152 8.22 -2.45 -1.98
C PHE A 152 8.61 -2.80 -0.54
N LEU A 153 9.00 -1.80 0.27
CA LEU A 153 9.31 -1.98 1.68
C LEU A 153 8.08 -2.40 2.49
N LEU A 154 6.94 -1.71 2.31
CA LEU A 154 5.70 -2.04 2.98
C LEU A 154 5.24 -3.46 2.64
N ASN A 155 5.28 -3.82 1.34
CA ASN A 155 4.96 -5.16 0.87
C ASN A 155 5.86 -6.23 1.51
N GLY A 156 7.18 -5.97 1.58
CA GLY A 156 8.15 -6.86 2.23
C GLY A 156 7.80 -7.08 3.70
N ILE A 157 7.59 -6.00 4.46
CA ILE A 157 7.24 -6.07 5.89
C ILE A 157 5.95 -6.88 6.10
N ILE A 158 4.88 -6.58 5.35
CA ILE A 158 3.60 -7.29 5.48
C ILE A 158 3.78 -8.78 5.16
N THR A 159 4.42 -9.08 4.03
CA THR A 159 4.61 -10.46 3.57
C THR A 159 5.45 -11.27 4.56
N ASP A 160 6.58 -10.73 5.03
CA ASP A 160 7.46 -11.44 5.95
C ASP A 160 6.80 -11.66 7.32
N ARG A 161 6.06 -10.67 7.82
CA ARG A 161 5.29 -10.82 9.07
C ARG A 161 4.20 -11.88 8.95
N LEU A 162 3.45 -11.88 7.85
CA LEU A 162 2.42 -12.90 7.61
C LEU A 162 3.04 -14.30 7.48
N LYS A 163 4.16 -14.46 6.77
CA LYS A 163 4.87 -15.74 6.68
C LYS A 163 5.27 -16.28 8.06
N TYR A 164 5.79 -15.40 8.91
CA TYR A 164 6.17 -15.77 10.27
C TYR A 164 4.99 -16.15 11.15
N LEU A 165 3.88 -15.40 11.04
CA LEU A 165 2.68 -15.61 11.87
C LEU A 165 1.91 -16.86 11.44
N THR A 166 1.82 -17.14 10.13
CA THR A 166 1.03 -18.25 9.60
C THR A 166 1.78 -19.58 9.66
N ASN A 167 3.09 -19.53 9.45
CA ASN A 167 3.99 -20.68 9.45
C ASN A 167 3.49 -21.89 8.63
N VAL A 168 2.80 -21.63 7.51
CA VAL A 168 2.21 -22.65 6.64
C VAL A 168 3.31 -23.44 5.94
N GLU A 169 3.13 -24.77 5.82
CA GLU A 169 4.03 -25.65 5.09
C GLU A 169 3.84 -25.50 3.58
N ARG A 170 4.91 -25.53 2.81
CA ARG A 170 4.94 -25.52 1.34
C ARG A 170 4.62 -26.90 0.78
N PRO A 171 4.25 -26.99 -0.52
CA PRO A 171 4.18 -28.28 -1.20
C PRO A 171 5.46 -29.10 -1.07
N GLY A 172 6.63 -28.45 -1.10
CA GLY A 172 7.94 -29.09 -0.95
C GLY A 172 8.39 -29.37 0.49
N GLY A 173 7.54 -29.20 1.50
CA GLY A 173 7.83 -29.52 2.93
C GLY A 173 8.50 -28.40 3.72
N GLU A 174 8.93 -27.30 3.10
CA GLU A 174 9.49 -26.14 3.82
C GLU A 174 8.40 -25.32 4.51
N LEU A 175 8.73 -24.69 5.63
CA LEU A 175 7.79 -23.79 6.32
C LEU A 175 7.73 -22.38 5.70
N ARG A 176 6.71 -21.60 6.12
CA ARG A 176 6.50 -20.20 5.73
C ARG A 176 6.10 -20.03 4.27
N SER A 177 5.15 -20.84 3.82
CA SER A 177 4.60 -20.74 2.46
C SER A 177 3.77 -19.49 2.26
N PHE A 178 2.79 -19.23 3.13
CA PHE A 178 1.78 -18.20 2.96
C PHE A 178 2.21 -16.83 3.53
N PRO A 179 2.00 -15.75 2.77
CA PRO A 179 1.69 -15.64 1.36
C PRO A 179 2.93 -15.76 0.46
N SER A 180 2.76 -15.86 -0.88
CA SER A 180 3.87 -15.92 -1.83
C SER A 180 4.60 -14.58 -1.95
N GLY A 181 5.89 -14.54 -1.55
CA GLY A 181 6.70 -13.32 -1.59
C GLY A 181 7.08 -12.85 -2.99
N HIS A 182 7.38 -13.77 -3.93
CA HIS A 182 7.68 -13.40 -5.32
C HIS A 182 6.45 -12.84 -6.01
N THR A 183 5.30 -13.49 -5.83
CA THR A 183 4.04 -13.03 -6.40
C THR A 183 3.65 -11.66 -5.84
N SER A 184 3.76 -11.46 -4.53
CA SER A 184 3.39 -10.18 -3.93
C SER A 184 4.27 -9.02 -4.41
N LYS A 185 5.58 -9.23 -4.55
CA LYS A 185 6.49 -8.24 -5.13
C LYS A 185 6.17 -7.94 -6.60
N ALA A 186 5.93 -8.99 -7.40
CA ALA A 186 5.58 -8.82 -8.81
C ALA A 186 4.29 -8.02 -8.99
N PHE A 187 3.23 -8.32 -8.22
CA PHE A 187 1.97 -7.59 -8.26
C PHE A 187 2.06 -6.19 -7.67
N CYS A 188 2.89 -5.95 -6.67
CA CYS A 188 3.18 -4.62 -6.15
C CYS A 188 3.77 -3.72 -7.24
N LEU A 189 4.78 -4.21 -7.97
CA LEU A 189 5.44 -3.46 -9.03
C LEU A 189 4.59 -3.36 -10.31
N ALA A 190 3.79 -4.39 -10.62
CA ALA A 190 2.82 -4.34 -11.72
C ALA A 190 1.73 -3.31 -11.45
N HIS A 191 1.27 -3.21 -10.21
CA HIS A 191 0.28 -2.21 -9.83
C HIS A 191 0.85 -0.79 -9.87
N LEU A 192 2.12 -0.59 -9.50
CA LEU A 192 2.81 0.67 -9.72
C LEU A 192 2.81 1.06 -11.20
N MET A 193 3.15 0.13 -12.10
CA MET A 193 3.11 0.38 -13.55
C MET A 193 1.71 0.72 -14.04
N HIS A 194 0.68 0.02 -13.55
CA HIS A 194 -0.72 0.34 -13.83
C HIS A 194 -1.07 1.78 -13.40
N ARG A 195 -0.66 2.20 -12.21
CA ARG A 195 -0.95 3.55 -11.68
C ARG A 195 -0.17 4.65 -12.39
N GLU A 196 1.02 4.33 -12.94
CA GLU A 196 1.85 5.29 -13.68
C GLU A 196 1.44 5.45 -15.14
N TYR A 197 1.01 4.37 -15.81
CA TYR A 197 0.82 4.35 -17.25
C TYR A 197 -0.53 3.80 -17.72
N GLY A 198 -1.36 3.32 -16.82
CA GLY A 198 -2.67 2.73 -17.16
C GLY A 198 -3.63 3.73 -17.80
N SER A 199 -3.55 5.02 -17.45
CA SER A 199 -4.29 6.11 -18.09
C SER A 199 -3.79 6.40 -19.51
N THR A 200 -2.50 6.23 -19.78
CA THR A 200 -1.90 6.40 -21.10
C THR A 200 -2.32 5.28 -22.04
N SER A 201 -2.26 4.03 -21.59
CA SER A 201 -2.73 2.86 -22.35
C SER A 201 -3.00 1.67 -21.44
N VAL A 202 -4.13 1.01 -21.66
CA VAL A 202 -4.51 -0.23 -20.95
C VAL A 202 -3.49 -1.37 -21.17
N TRP A 203 -2.77 -1.35 -22.29
CA TRP A 203 -1.78 -2.38 -22.62
C TRP A 203 -0.60 -2.42 -21.66
N TYR A 204 -0.22 -1.28 -21.08
CA TYR A 204 0.80 -1.26 -20.02
C TYR A 204 0.34 -2.02 -18.77
N SER A 205 -0.93 -1.86 -18.40
CA SER A 205 -1.52 -2.59 -17.28
C SER A 205 -1.62 -4.09 -17.55
N ILE A 206 -2.13 -4.45 -18.73
CA ILE A 206 -2.26 -5.86 -19.17
C ILE A 206 -0.88 -6.52 -19.17
N GLY A 207 0.13 -5.90 -19.78
CA GLY A 207 1.49 -6.44 -19.82
C GLY A 207 2.10 -6.64 -18.44
N ALA A 208 1.96 -5.63 -17.56
CA ALA A 208 2.49 -5.69 -16.21
C ALA A 208 1.83 -6.79 -15.36
N TYR A 209 0.50 -6.85 -15.37
CA TYR A 209 -0.23 -7.89 -14.61
C TYR A 209 -0.04 -9.29 -15.19
N SER A 210 0.08 -9.43 -16.52
CA SER A 210 0.40 -10.71 -17.14
C SER A 210 1.78 -11.21 -16.73
N CYS A 211 2.77 -10.33 -16.69
CA CYS A 211 4.11 -10.64 -16.18
C CYS A 211 4.06 -11.09 -14.71
N ALA A 212 3.33 -10.38 -13.86
CA ALA A 212 3.17 -10.73 -12.46
C ALA A 212 2.43 -12.06 -12.26
N ALA A 213 1.37 -12.31 -13.04
CA ALA A 213 0.65 -13.58 -13.02
C ALA A 213 1.55 -14.73 -13.46
N TRP A 214 2.39 -14.53 -14.48
CA TRP A 214 3.37 -15.52 -14.93
C TRP A 214 4.36 -15.88 -13.82
N VAL A 215 4.86 -14.89 -13.06
CA VAL A 215 5.69 -15.16 -11.87
C VAL A 215 4.94 -16.07 -10.89
N GLY A 216 3.65 -15.78 -10.63
CA GLY A 216 2.80 -16.62 -9.77
C GLY A 216 2.71 -18.07 -10.27
N VAL A 217 2.47 -18.27 -11.58
CA VAL A 217 2.41 -19.60 -12.21
C VAL A 217 3.74 -20.34 -12.05
N LEU A 218 4.88 -19.67 -12.27
CA LEU A 218 6.19 -20.28 -12.08
C LEU A 218 6.42 -20.74 -10.63
N ARG A 219 5.84 -20.06 -9.64
CA ARG A 219 5.90 -20.49 -8.23
C ARG A 219 5.08 -21.75 -7.97
N LEU A 220 3.95 -21.94 -8.67
CA LEU A 220 3.16 -23.18 -8.63
C LEU A 220 3.91 -24.33 -9.28
N VAL A 221 4.42 -24.10 -10.49
CA VAL A 221 5.19 -25.12 -11.25
C VAL A 221 6.44 -25.60 -10.50
N LYS A 222 7.08 -24.72 -9.71
CA LYS A 222 8.20 -25.09 -8.84
C LYS A 222 7.80 -25.86 -7.58
N GLY A 223 6.52 -26.03 -7.28
CA GLY A 223 6.07 -26.57 -6.00
C GLY A 223 6.48 -25.71 -4.79
N ALA A 224 6.80 -24.43 -5.03
CA ALA A 224 7.30 -23.55 -3.98
C ALA A 224 6.17 -22.91 -3.15
N HIS A 225 4.98 -22.82 -3.73
CA HIS A 225 3.81 -22.18 -3.13
C HIS A 225 2.51 -22.84 -3.59
N TRP A 226 1.49 -22.81 -2.73
CA TRP A 226 0.12 -23.17 -3.06
C TRP A 226 -0.55 -22.08 -3.90
N LEU A 227 -1.61 -22.41 -4.65
CA LEU A 227 -2.39 -21.41 -5.39
C LEU A 227 -2.99 -20.35 -4.45
N SER A 228 -3.41 -20.74 -3.26
CA SER A 228 -3.87 -19.83 -2.21
C SER A 228 -2.84 -18.76 -1.84
N ASP A 229 -1.55 -19.16 -1.75
CA ASP A 229 -0.45 -18.26 -1.42
C ASP A 229 -0.19 -17.24 -2.54
N VAL A 230 -0.35 -17.70 -3.79
CA VAL A 230 -0.20 -16.86 -4.99
C VAL A 230 -1.31 -15.82 -5.06
N VAL A 231 -2.57 -16.25 -4.89
CA VAL A 231 -3.75 -15.34 -4.93
C VAL A 231 -3.69 -14.32 -3.80
N ALA A 232 -3.43 -14.75 -2.56
CA ALA A 232 -3.27 -13.83 -1.44
C ALA A 232 -2.07 -12.89 -1.63
N GLY A 233 -0.95 -13.41 -2.14
CA GLY A 233 0.23 -12.62 -2.47
C GLY A 233 -0.05 -11.52 -3.49
N ALA A 234 -0.81 -11.82 -4.54
CA ALA A 234 -1.24 -10.83 -5.53
C ALA A 234 -2.03 -9.69 -4.88
N GLY A 235 -3.01 -10.03 -4.03
CA GLY A 235 -3.79 -9.04 -3.29
C GLY A 235 -2.94 -8.18 -2.37
N ILE A 236 -2.00 -8.77 -1.63
CA ILE A 236 -1.09 -8.03 -0.73
C ILE A 236 -0.20 -7.07 -1.52
N GLY A 237 0.31 -7.50 -2.68
CA GLY A 237 1.12 -6.64 -3.55
C GLY A 237 0.36 -5.41 -4.01
N ILE A 238 -0.84 -5.58 -4.56
CA ILE A 238 -1.72 -4.48 -4.99
C ILE A 238 -2.07 -3.56 -3.81
N MET A 239 -2.50 -4.14 -2.68
CA MET A 239 -2.88 -3.41 -1.47
C MET A 239 -1.73 -2.53 -0.97
N SER A 240 -0.49 -3.04 -0.97
CA SER A 240 0.68 -2.30 -0.49
C SER A 240 0.92 -1.04 -1.32
N THR A 241 0.77 -1.11 -2.64
CA THR A 241 0.92 0.05 -3.52
C THR A 241 -0.22 1.05 -3.32
N GLU A 242 -1.47 0.60 -3.21
CA GLU A 242 -2.61 1.49 -2.97
C GLU A 242 -2.50 2.22 -1.62
N LEU A 243 -2.08 1.53 -0.56
CA LEU A 243 -1.86 2.16 0.75
C LEU A 243 -0.78 3.24 0.70
N VAL A 244 0.30 3.00 -0.06
CA VAL A 244 1.35 4.01 -0.24
C VAL A 244 0.83 5.18 -1.05
N LEU A 245 0.10 4.96 -2.13
CA LEU A 245 -0.51 6.04 -2.93
C LEU A 245 -1.49 6.87 -2.11
N LEU A 246 -2.29 6.24 -1.26
CA LEU A 246 -3.21 6.94 -0.34
C LEU A 246 -2.48 7.86 0.64
N THR A 247 -1.28 7.48 1.08
CA THR A 247 -0.49 8.19 2.10
C THR A 247 0.62 9.05 1.51
N HIS A 248 0.88 8.94 0.20
CA HIS A 248 1.93 9.69 -0.47
C HIS A 248 1.50 11.12 -0.76
N GLN A 249 1.66 12.01 0.23
CA GLN A 249 1.28 13.43 0.14
C GLN A 249 2.42 14.33 -0.40
N TYR A 250 3.65 13.84 -0.45
CA TYR A 250 4.80 14.62 -0.92
C TYR A 250 4.93 14.54 -2.43
N LYS A 251 4.58 15.62 -3.11
CA LYS A 251 4.95 15.83 -4.51
C LYS A 251 6.32 16.47 -4.54
N TRP A 252 7.33 15.72 -4.96
CA TRP A 252 8.69 16.18 -5.15
C TRP A 252 8.80 16.99 -6.46
N ASP A 253 8.07 18.08 -6.57
CA ASP A 253 8.19 19.02 -7.68
C ASP A 253 8.84 20.33 -7.21
N LYS A 254 9.40 21.08 -8.19
CA LYS A 254 10.08 22.33 -7.91
C LYS A 254 9.17 23.40 -7.30
N GLU A 255 7.86 23.31 -7.49
CA GLU A 255 6.90 24.25 -6.91
C GLU A 255 6.67 23.99 -5.43
N HIS A 256 6.62 22.71 -5.01
CA HIS A 256 6.48 22.37 -3.59
C HIS A 256 7.71 22.74 -2.77
N LEU A 257 8.92 22.65 -3.35
CA LEU A 257 10.15 23.07 -2.69
C LEU A 257 10.22 24.60 -2.51
N LYS A 258 9.55 25.38 -3.38
CA LYS A 258 9.45 26.84 -3.25
C LYS A 258 8.48 27.30 -2.16
N ARG A 259 7.63 26.40 -1.65
CA ARG A 259 6.67 26.71 -0.59
C ARG A 259 7.19 26.41 0.82
N PHE A 260 8.43 25.95 0.91
CA PHE A 260 9.12 25.68 2.16
C PHE A 260 10.08 26.82 2.48
N ASP A 261 9.74 27.63 3.46
CA ASP A 261 10.62 28.67 3.97
C ASP A 261 11.08 28.30 5.37
N ILE A 262 12.40 28.25 5.56
CA ILE A 262 13.02 27.97 6.85
C ILE A 262 13.75 29.23 7.30
N PHE A 263 13.30 29.83 8.40
CA PHE A 263 13.93 31.01 8.96
C PHE A 263 14.42 30.74 10.38
N PRO A 264 15.65 31.14 10.71
CA PRO A 264 16.02 31.28 12.10
C PRO A 264 15.25 32.48 12.69
N PHE A 265 14.62 32.29 13.84
CA PHE A 265 13.99 33.40 14.55
C PHE A 265 14.60 33.58 15.94
N GLN A 266 14.62 34.83 16.39
CA GLN A 266 14.98 35.19 17.73
C GLN A 266 13.94 36.14 18.32
N PHE A 267 13.34 35.70 19.42
CA PHE A 267 12.39 36.53 20.17
C PHE A 267 12.88 36.68 21.60
N GLY A 268 13.44 37.85 21.93
CA GLY A 268 14.09 38.08 23.18
C GLY A 268 15.32 37.16 23.39
N ARG A 269 15.30 36.33 24.44
CA ARG A 269 16.34 35.33 24.72
C ARG A 269 16.11 33.99 24.05
N GLN A 270 14.94 33.75 23.47
CA GLN A 270 14.62 32.49 22.81
C GLN A 270 15.06 32.53 21.36
N LYS A 271 15.74 31.49 20.93
CA LYS A 271 16.17 31.26 19.54
C LYS A 271 15.55 29.97 19.05
N GLY A 272 15.09 29.94 17.81
CA GLY A 272 14.49 28.77 17.20
C GLY A 272 14.56 28.80 15.69
N ILE A 273 14.03 27.77 15.07
CA ILE A 273 13.87 27.66 13.63
C ILE A 273 12.36 27.68 13.35
N SER A 274 11.91 28.64 12.54
CA SER A 274 10.53 28.67 12.02
C SER A 274 10.50 27.99 10.68
N LEU A 275 9.48 27.15 10.49
CA LEU A 275 9.22 26.44 9.25
C LEU A 275 7.85 26.88 8.76
N ILE A 276 7.82 27.60 7.65
CA ILE A 276 6.57 28.05 7.03
C ILE A 276 6.36 27.20 5.78
N TYR A 277 5.20 26.59 5.70
CA TYR A 277 4.74 25.88 4.52
C TYR A 277 3.50 26.58 3.97
N GLN A 278 3.56 27.03 2.73
CA GLN A 278 2.40 27.61 2.04
C GLN A 278 1.66 26.50 1.29
N PHE A 279 0.39 26.34 1.63
CA PHE A 279 -0.52 25.38 1.03
C PHE A 279 -1.08 25.87 -0.32
#